data_2a68a4e04523f6ce7f03a979debb6958
#
_entry.id   2a68a4e04523f6ce7f03a979debb6958
#
_cell.length_a   1.000
_cell.length_b   1.000
_cell.length_c   1.000
_cell.angle_alpha   90.00
_cell.angle_beta   90.00
_cell.angle_gamma   90.00
#
_symmetry.space_group_name_H-M   'P 1'
#
loop_
_entity.id
_entity.type
_entity.pdbx_description
1 polymer ?
#
loop_
_entity_poly.entity_id
_entity_poly.type
_entity_poly.pdbx_seq_one_letter_code
_entity_poly.pdbx_strand_id
1 'polypeptide(L)'
;EDTPAIEMSMKIPPPNWKGPVTAEGEPFHDLGAHTRLRNAIPRRALRYVAPDSMNRIPTREMAKRVQQGDSVIVDLRPMVHMDTHQNVCRRELQQMGNEAGIGVFALDAEDKLLLLPGKDVVVDVGRHELGLQSLLSD
;
A
#
# COMPACT_ATOMS: atom_id res chain seq x y z
N GLU A 1 -4.14 26.77 23.76
CA GLU A 1 -3.34 26.11 24.73
C GLU A 1 -3.35 24.64 24.52
N ASP A 2 -4.22 24.16 23.79
CA ASP A 2 -4.26 22.73 23.50
C ASP A 2 -3.51 22.36 22.25
N THR A 3 -2.84 23.33 21.64
CA THR A 3 -2.20 23.10 20.36
C THR A 3 -1.17 21.96 20.40
N PRO A 4 -0.24 21.93 21.38
CA PRO A 4 0.72 20.82 21.39
C PRO A 4 0.04 19.46 21.60
N ALA A 5 -0.98 19.42 22.44
CA ALA A 5 -1.68 18.15 22.66
C ALA A 5 -2.43 17.72 21.42
N ILE A 6 -3.01 18.68 20.70
CA ILE A 6 -3.72 18.37 19.47
C ILE A 6 -2.75 17.84 18.43
N GLU A 7 -1.59 18.49 18.31
CA GLU A 7 -0.59 18.02 17.34
C GLU A 7 -0.09 16.63 17.68
N MET A 8 0.11 16.35 18.95
CA MET A 8 0.55 15.02 19.35
C MET A 8 -0.52 13.98 19.03
N SER A 9 -1.79 14.32 19.25
CA SER A 9 -2.86 13.37 19.01
C SER A 9 -3.05 13.12 17.53
N MET A 10 -2.57 14.01 16.66
CA MET A 10 -2.64 13.76 15.22
C MET A 10 -1.66 12.69 14.76
N LYS A 11 -0.59 12.47 15.53
CA LYS A 11 0.39 11.45 15.16
C LYS A 11 0.11 10.12 15.83
N ILE A 12 -0.82 10.08 16.76
CA ILE A 12 -1.16 8.85 17.46
C ILE A 12 -2.60 8.52 17.12
N PRO A 13 -2.88 7.32 16.63
CA PRO A 13 -4.26 6.98 16.30
C PRO A 13 -5.16 7.12 17.51
N PRO A 14 -6.40 7.55 17.32
CA PRO A 14 -7.36 7.55 18.42
C PRO A 14 -7.47 6.15 19.03
N PRO A 15 -7.85 6.06 20.31
CA PRO A 15 -7.91 4.75 20.96
C PRO A 15 -8.83 3.76 20.26
N ASN A 16 -9.85 4.25 19.56
CA ASN A 16 -10.77 3.39 18.86
C ASN A 16 -10.47 3.33 17.36
N TRP A 17 -9.27 3.75 16.97
CA TRP A 17 -8.88 3.70 15.57
C TRP A 17 -8.77 2.26 15.11
N LYS A 18 -9.45 1.93 14.04
CA LYS A 18 -9.44 0.59 13.46
C LYS A 18 -8.97 0.59 12.02
N GLY A 19 -8.56 1.74 11.51
CA GLY A 19 -8.03 1.83 10.17
C GLY A 19 -6.54 1.57 10.13
N PRO A 20 -5.94 1.69 8.96
CA PRO A 20 -4.50 1.43 8.80
C PRO A 20 -3.66 2.52 9.44
N VAL A 21 -2.44 2.15 9.78
CA VAL A 21 -1.46 3.09 10.33
C VAL A 21 -0.17 2.93 9.54
N THR A 22 0.64 3.99 9.55
CA THR A 22 1.94 3.96 8.93
C THR A 22 2.92 3.18 9.80
N ALA A 23 4.16 3.06 9.33
CA ALA A 23 5.20 2.39 10.09
C ALA A 23 5.46 3.08 11.42
N GLU A 24 5.22 4.40 11.47
CA GLU A 24 5.39 5.18 12.68
C GLU A 24 4.17 5.17 13.58
N GLY A 25 3.14 4.44 13.20
CA GLY A 25 1.94 4.32 14.01
C GLY A 25 0.92 5.43 13.80
N GLU A 26 1.09 6.25 12.77
CA GLU A 26 0.16 7.34 12.48
C GLU A 26 -1.03 6.81 11.68
N PRO A 27 -2.22 7.38 11.87
CA PRO A 27 -3.34 7.04 11.01
C PRO A 27 -3.00 7.31 9.56
N PHE A 28 -3.37 6.39 8.68
CA PHE A 28 -2.93 6.43 7.29
C PHE A 28 -3.69 7.53 6.54
N HIS A 29 -3.15 8.71 6.53
CA HIS A 29 -3.56 9.89 5.76
C HIS A 29 -5.05 9.99 5.42
N ASP A 30 -5.89 9.81 6.41
CA ASP A 30 -7.31 9.98 6.22
C ASP A 30 -7.63 11.47 6.22
N LEU A 31 -7.92 12.01 5.05
CA LEU A 31 -8.17 13.43 4.89
C LEU A 31 -9.58 13.84 5.32
N GLY A 32 -10.48 12.89 5.47
CA GLY A 32 -11.86 13.19 5.71
C GLY A 32 -12.34 13.04 7.13
N ALA A 33 -11.51 12.54 8.00
CA ALA A 33 -11.92 12.26 9.38
C ALA A 33 -13.13 11.32 9.44
N HIS A 34 -13.32 10.55 8.39
CA HIS A 34 -14.46 9.65 8.29
C HIS A 34 -14.03 8.21 8.11
N THR A 35 -12.89 7.86 8.67
CA THR A 35 -12.43 6.50 8.61
C THR A 35 -13.36 5.65 9.44
N ARG A 36 -14.35 5.17 8.79
CA ARG A 36 -15.37 4.40 9.45
C ARG A 36 -15.39 3.02 8.81
N LEU A 37 -15.18 2.01 9.60
CA LEU A 37 -15.29 0.67 9.09
C LEU A 37 -16.74 0.35 8.84
N ARG A 38 -16.98 -0.27 7.71
CA ARG A 38 -18.32 -0.71 7.39
C ARG A 38 -18.63 -1.94 8.23
N ASN A 39 -19.91 -2.21 8.38
CA ASN A 39 -20.32 -3.36 9.15
C ASN A 39 -20.13 -4.68 8.39
N ALA A 40 -19.70 -4.61 7.15
CA ALA A 40 -19.47 -5.83 6.37
C ALA A 40 -18.14 -6.45 6.78
N ILE A 41 -18.07 -7.76 6.72
CA ILE A 41 -16.82 -8.48 6.96
C ILE A 41 -15.92 -8.25 5.76
N PRO A 42 -14.72 -7.69 5.96
CA PRO A 42 -13.83 -7.44 4.83
C PRO A 42 -13.33 -8.76 4.26
N ARG A 43 -13.37 -8.86 2.95
CA ARG A 43 -12.89 -10.05 2.25
C ARG A 43 -11.52 -9.83 1.63
N ARG A 44 -11.17 -8.58 1.37
CA ARG A 44 -9.90 -8.24 0.74
C ARG A 44 -9.35 -7.03 1.44
N ALA A 45 -8.05 -6.94 1.45
CA ALA A 45 -7.37 -5.81 2.07
C ALA A 45 -6.53 -5.10 1.03
N LEU A 46 -6.37 -3.81 1.22
CA LEU A 46 -5.34 -3.04 0.57
C LEU A 46 -4.27 -2.81 1.62
N ARG A 47 -3.10 -3.38 1.40
CA ARG A 47 -2.05 -3.37 2.41
C ARG A 47 -0.97 -2.39 2.03
N TYR A 48 -0.38 -1.78 3.03
CA TYR A 48 0.73 -0.86 2.84
C TYR A 48 1.96 -1.48 3.49
N VAL A 49 3.07 -1.49 2.75
CA VAL A 49 4.33 -2.07 3.22
C VAL A 49 5.43 -1.06 2.99
N ALA A 50 6.23 -0.85 4.02
CA ALA A 50 7.46 -0.06 3.90
C ALA A 50 8.62 -0.93 4.38
N PRO A 51 9.86 -0.63 3.96
CA PRO A 51 11.00 -1.40 4.40
C PRO A 51 11.17 -1.35 5.91
N ASP A 52 11.67 -2.44 6.46
CA ASP A 52 11.94 -2.52 7.89
C ASP A 52 13.26 -1.81 8.22
N SER A 53 13.70 -1.93 9.47
CA SER A 53 14.92 -1.26 9.92
C SER A 53 16.18 -1.78 9.21
N MET A 54 16.10 -2.91 8.57
CA MET A 54 17.20 -3.47 7.79
C MET A 54 17.01 -3.25 6.31
N ASN A 55 16.11 -2.36 5.92
CA ASN A 55 15.83 -2.00 4.54
C ASN A 55 15.34 -3.18 3.71
N ARG A 56 14.55 -4.06 4.32
CA ARG A 56 14.01 -5.23 3.65
C ARG A 56 12.50 -5.17 3.60
N ILE A 57 11.94 -5.82 2.59
CA ILE A 57 10.51 -5.95 2.43
C ILE A 57 10.15 -7.45 2.44
N PRO A 58 8.97 -7.80 2.97
CA PRO A 58 8.59 -9.21 3.11
C PRO A 58 7.98 -9.74 1.81
N THR A 59 8.82 -9.99 0.80
CA THR A 59 8.33 -10.36 -0.52
C THR A 59 7.52 -11.65 -0.51
N ARG A 60 7.94 -12.62 0.28
CA ARG A 60 7.23 -13.90 0.32
C ARG A 60 5.83 -13.75 0.88
N GLU A 61 5.72 -12.99 1.98
CA GLU A 61 4.40 -12.73 2.56
C GLU A 61 3.54 -11.90 1.63
N MET A 62 4.14 -10.95 0.95
CA MET A 62 3.42 -10.13 0.01
C MET A 62 2.85 -10.97 -1.13
N ALA A 63 3.65 -11.87 -1.69
CA ALA A 63 3.18 -12.74 -2.75
C ALA A 63 2.01 -13.59 -2.27
N LYS A 64 2.11 -14.09 -1.05
CA LYS A 64 1.04 -14.90 -0.48
C LYS A 64 -0.26 -14.12 -0.37
N ARG A 65 -0.17 -12.88 0.13
CA ARG A 65 -1.36 -12.05 0.30
C ARG A 65 -1.96 -11.67 -1.04
N VAL A 66 -1.12 -11.38 -2.03
CA VAL A 66 -1.61 -11.04 -3.36
C VAL A 66 -2.34 -12.23 -3.98
N GLN A 67 -1.81 -13.41 -3.82
CA GLN A 67 -2.44 -14.61 -4.34
C GLN A 67 -3.76 -14.91 -3.63
N GLN A 68 -3.93 -14.41 -2.43
CA GLN A 68 -5.19 -14.54 -1.70
C GLN A 68 -6.19 -13.44 -2.04
N GLY A 69 -5.81 -12.48 -2.84
CA GLY A 69 -6.71 -11.44 -3.30
C GLY A 69 -6.45 -10.06 -2.75
N ASP A 70 -5.49 -9.91 -1.83
CA ASP A 70 -5.15 -8.59 -1.29
C ASP A 70 -4.24 -7.86 -2.27
N SER A 71 -4.41 -6.54 -2.35
CA SER A 71 -3.49 -5.71 -3.11
C SER A 71 -2.49 -5.09 -2.13
N VAL A 72 -1.27 -4.83 -2.62
CA VAL A 72 -0.21 -4.32 -1.75
C VAL A 72 0.40 -3.08 -2.39
N ILE A 73 0.55 -2.04 -1.58
CA ILE A 73 1.31 -0.86 -1.97
C ILE A 73 2.63 -0.91 -1.22
N VAL A 74 3.73 -0.85 -1.97
CA VAL A 74 5.08 -0.87 -1.40
C VAL A 74 5.65 0.52 -1.52
N ASP A 75 6.04 1.07 -0.39
CA ASP A 75 6.56 2.44 -0.32
C ASP A 75 8.05 2.39 -0.03
N LEU A 76 8.85 2.68 -1.04
CA LEU A 76 10.31 2.69 -0.89
C LEU A 76 10.85 4.10 -0.59
N ARG A 77 9.96 5.09 -0.51
CA ARG A 77 10.38 6.47 -0.28
C ARG A 77 11.09 6.70 1.04
N PRO A 78 10.80 5.95 2.12
CA PRO A 78 11.56 6.16 3.35
C PRO A 78 13.06 5.92 3.24
N MET A 79 13.50 5.17 2.23
CA MET A 79 14.93 4.94 2.01
C MET A 79 15.53 6.10 1.22
N VAL A 80 15.54 7.28 1.82
CA VAL A 80 16.05 8.49 1.19
C VAL A 80 17.56 8.35 1.00
N HIS A 81 18.03 8.67 -0.21
CA HIS A 81 19.46 8.60 -0.56
C HIS A 81 20.02 7.19 -0.43
N MET A 82 19.17 6.18 -0.57
CA MET A 82 19.60 4.78 -0.48
C MET A 82 19.25 4.07 -1.79
N ASP A 83 19.78 4.58 -2.89
CA ASP A 83 19.41 4.08 -4.21
C ASP A 83 19.73 2.61 -4.38
N THR A 84 20.86 2.17 -3.84
CA THR A 84 21.22 0.76 -3.95
C THR A 84 20.20 -0.13 -3.27
N HIS A 85 19.77 0.24 -2.07
CA HIS A 85 18.79 -0.55 -1.35
C HIS A 85 17.43 -0.53 -2.07
N GLN A 86 17.05 0.62 -2.60
CA GLN A 86 15.81 0.72 -3.36
C GLN A 86 15.87 -0.19 -4.59
N ASN A 87 17.00 -0.21 -5.28
CA ASN A 87 17.15 -1.05 -6.46
C ASN A 87 17.08 -2.54 -6.11
N VAL A 88 17.67 -2.92 -4.98
CA VAL A 88 17.58 -4.31 -4.53
C VAL A 88 16.12 -4.68 -4.27
N CYS A 89 15.39 -3.82 -3.58
CA CYS A 89 13.97 -4.09 -3.31
C CYS A 89 13.17 -4.21 -4.60
N ARG A 90 13.42 -3.31 -5.55
CA ARG A 90 12.70 -3.37 -6.83
C ARG A 90 12.99 -4.66 -7.58
N ARG A 91 14.25 -5.10 -7.56
CA ARG A 91 14.62 -6.35 -8.22
C ARG A 91 13.96 -7.55 -7.56
N GLU A 92 13.93 -7.55 -6.23
CA GLU A 92 13.26 -8.63 -5.51
C GLU A 92 11.78 -8.67 -5.85
N LEU A 93 11.14 -7.51 -5.95
CA LEU A 93 9.75 -7.45 -6.32
C LEU A 93 9.51 -7.96 -7.74
N GLN A 94 10.35 -7.55 -8.68
CA GLN A 94 10.22 -7.99 -10.05
C GLN A 94 10.44 -9.50 -10.17
N GLN A 95 11.42 -10.02 -9.46
CA GLN A 95 11.65 -11.45 -9.46
C GLN A 95 10.48 -12.22 -8.88
N MET A 96 9.96 -11.74 -7.74
CA MET A 96 8.80 -12.35 -7.12
C MET A 96 7.60 -12.30 -8.05
N GLY A 97 7.40 -11.16 -8.70
CA GLY A 97 6.29 -11.01 -9.64
C GLY A 97 6.40 -11.97 -10.81
N ASN A 98 7.60 -12.13 -11.37
CA ASN A 98 7.81 -13.06 -12.46
C ASN A 98 7.57 -14.50 -12.03
N GLU A 99 8.02 -14.85 -10.83
CA GLU A 99 7.89 -16.22 -10.36
C GLU A 99 6.47 -16.57 -9.97
N ALA A 100 5.76 -15.60 -9.39
CA ALA A 100 4.41 -15.86 -8.87
C ALA A 100 3.31 -15.41 -9.83
N GLY A 101 3.65 -14.81 -10.96
CA GLY A 101 2.66 -14.31 -11.88
C GLY A 101 1.93 -13.09 -11.37
N ILE A 102 2.62 -12.24 -10.62
CA ILE A 102 2.03 -11.05 -10.00
C ILE A 102 2.53 -9.81 -10.72
N GLY A 103 1.62 -8.88 -11.03
CA GLY A 103 2.00 -7.63 -11.64
C GLY A 103 2.64 -6.69 -10.63
N VAL A 104 3.60 -5.91 -11.08
CA VAL A 104 4.25 -4.88 -10.27
C VAL A 104 4.21 -3.60 -11.07
N PHE A 105 3.53 -2.58 -10.54
CA PHE A 105 3.32 -1.33 -11.25
C PHE A 105 3.86 -0.18 -10.44
N ALA A 106 4.48 0.79 -11.10
CA ALA A 106 4.94 1.99 -10.43
C ALA A 106 3.82 3.02 -10.41
N LEU A 107 3.62 3.65 -9.27
CA LEU A 107 2.61 4.69 -9.12
C LEU A 107 3.22 6.09 -9.20
N ASP A 108 4.54 6.17 -9.29
CA ASP A 108 5.23 7.45 -9.38
C ASP A 108 6.32 7.37 -10.44
N ALA A 109 6.86 8.52 -10.82
CA ALA A 109 7.85 8.59 -11.88
C ALA A 109 9.21 8.03 -11.50
N GLU A 110 9.48 7.90 -10.20
CA GLU A 110 10.78 7.44 -9.72
C GLU A 110 10.78 5.98 -9.29
N ASP A 111 9.65 5.29 -9.49
CA ASP A 111 9.52 3.88 -9.13
C ASP A 111 9.77 3.64 -7.65
N LYS A 112 9.32 4.54 -6.81
CA LYS A 112 9.47 4.43 -5.37
C LYS A 112 8.19 4.03 -4.67
N LEU A 113 7.06 4.15 -5.34
CA LEU A 113 5.77 3.75 -4.81
C LEU A 113 5.20 2.73 -5.78
N LEU A 114 5.08 1.50 -5.34
CA LEU A 114 4.77 0.40 -6.21
C LEU A 114 3.46 -0.25 -5.81
N LEU A 115 2.74 -0.78 -6.79
CA LEU A 115 1.45 -1.43 -6.55
C LEU A 115 1.51 -2.86 -7.07
N LEU A 116 1.11 -3.78 -6.20
CA LEU A 116 0.92 -5.18 -6.57
C LEU A 116 -0.58 -5.45 -6.48
N PRO A 117 -1.28 -5.55 -7.61
CA PRO A 117 -2.70 -5.81 -7.57
C PRO A 117 -2.97 -7.24 -7.13
N GLY A 118 -3.99 -7.40 -6.32
CA GLY A 118 -4.38 -8.71 -5.84
C GLY A 118 -4.96 -9.55 -6.96
N LYS A 119 -5.06 -10.84 -6.69
CA LYS A 119 -5.67 -11.75 -7.63
C LYS A 119 -7.07 -11.24 -7.98
N ASP A 120 -7.38 -11.25 -9.26
CA ASP A 120 -8.66 -10.80 -9.80
C ASP A 120 -8.90 -9.29 -9.69
N VAL A 121 -7.83 -8.52 -9.44
CA VAL A 121 -7.89 -7.07 -9.48
C VAL A 121 -7.29 -6.58 -10.78
N VAL A 122 -8.03 -5.79 -11.51
CA VAL A 122 -7.56 -5.19 -12.75
C VAL A 122 -7.13 -3.76 -12.48
N VAL A 123 -5.99 -3.37 -13.03
CA VAL A 123 -5.50 -2.01 -12.91
C VAL A 123 -6.07 -1.20 -14.08
N ASP A 124 -6.96 -0.28 -13.76
CA ASP A 124 -7.59 0.57 -14.77
C ASP A 124 -6.92 1.95 -14.73
N VAL A 125 -6.29 2.32 -15.83
CA VAL A 125 -5.57 3.58 -15.94
C VAL A 125 -6.32 4.49 -16.91
N GLY A 126 -7.52 4.91 -16.54
CA GLY A 126 -8.40 5.64 -17.43
C GLY A 126 -8.29 7.15 -17.37
N ARG A 127 -7.39 7.68 -16.58
CA ARG A 127 -7.26 9.12 -16.38
C ARG A 127 -8.58 9.73 -15.92
N HIS A 128 -9.22 10.52 -16.77
CA HIS A 128 -10.47 11.18 -16.41
C HIS A 128 -11.69 10.31 -16.66
N GLU A 129 -11.51 9.25 -17.38
CA GLU A 129 -12.62 8.38 -17.74
C GLU A 129 -12.38 7.02 -17.17
N LEU A 130 -12.62 6.89 -15.89
CA LEU A 130 -12.53 5.59 -15.26
C LEU A 130 -13.43 4.65 -16.05
N GLY A 131 -12.95 3.47 -16.33
CA GLY A 131 -13.67 2.54 -17.17
C GLY A 131 -15.16 2.53 -16.91
N LEU A 132 -15.90 3.31 -17.68
CA LEU A 132 -17.33 3.38 -17.51
C LEU A 132 -17.99 2.07 -17.91
N GLN A 133 -17.32 1.30 -18.73
CA GLN A 133 -17.80 -0.02 -19.05
C GLN A 133 -17.41 -0.98 -17.95
N SER A 134 -18.27 -1.92 -17.69
CA SER A 134 -17.97 -2.91 -16.68
C SER A 134 -16.75 -3.72 -17.08
N LEU A 135 -15.80 -3.85 -16.17
CA LEU A 135 -14.63 -4.69 -16.42
C LEU A 135 -14.98 -6.16 -16.42
N LEU A 136 -16.16 -6.49 -15.98
CA LEU A 136 -16.62 -7.88 -15.92
C LEU A 136 -17.43 -8.28 -17.15
N SER A 137 -17.77 -7.31 -17.96
CA SER A 137 -18.52 -7.66 -19.17
C SER A 137 -17.53 -7.96 -20.26
N ASP A 138 -17.80 -8.92 -20.96
CA ASP A 138 -16.97 -9.22 -22.02
C ASP A 138 -17.23 -10.24 -22.66
#